data_2b1085880b581935329084be7e874942
#
_entry.id   2b1085880b581935329084be7e874942
#
_cell.length_a   1.000
_cell.length_b   1.000
_cell.length_c   1.000
_cell.angle_alpha   90.00
_cell.angle_beta   90.00
_cell.angle_gamma   90.00
#
_symmetry.space_group_name_H-M   'P 1'
#
loop_
_entity.id
_entity.type
_entity.pdbx_description
1 polymer ?
#
loop_
_entity_poly.entity_id
_entity_poly.type
_entity_poly.pdbx_seq_one_letter_code
_entity_poly.pdbx_strand_id
1 'polypeptide(L)'
;LIALSLAACFALPLQAKIVTDVEGNKIELPDNVQRVADLWHANNQIVLLLGGANKLVGTTTSIAANPWYSEVYPNIKNVPVLTNGETIQTEELLSHKPDAVLLSKKSMLTEVEQAGLKGVRVSFQDFDGLKKTVRITAEVLGDKAPEIAENYIKELEGNIQFVESRLKGLKDE
;
A
#
# COMPACT_ATOMS: atom_id res chain seq x y z
N LEU A 1 0.63 -55.97 15.88
CA LEU A 1 -0.22 -55.07 15.02
C LEU A 1 0.13 -53.63 15.33
N ILE A 2 0.96 -53.02 14.47
CA ILE A 2 1.34 -51.61 14.56
C ILE A 2 0.41 -50.86 13.62
N ALA A 3 -0.48 -50.01 14.17
CA ALA A 3 -1.35 -49.14 13.41
C ALA A 3 -0.55 -47.88 12.99
N LEU A 4 -0.25 -47.77 11.71
CA LEU A 4 0.38 -46.60 11.12
C LEU A 4 -0.72 -45.57 10.86
N SER A 5 -0.87 -44.55 11.71
CA SER A 5 -1.79 -43.43 11.49
C SER A 5 -1.20 -42.47 10.47
N LEU A 6 -1.76 -42.47 9.27
CA LEU A 6 -1.45 -41.54 8.19
C LEU A 6 -2.10 -40.19 8.53
N ALA A 7 -1.33 -39.22 9.04
CA ALA A 7 -1.78 -37.85 9.20
C ALA A 7 -1.83 -37.20 7.82
N ALA A 8 -3.02 -37.09 7.24
CA ALA A 8 -3.25 -36.34 6.04
C ALA A 8 -3.15 -34.84 6.38
N CYS A 9 -2.03 -34.21 6.05
CA CYS A 9 -1.93 -32.72 6.02
C CYS A 9 -2.84 -32.20 4.90
N PHE A 10 -4.04 -31.76 5.27
CA PHE A 10 -4.86 -30.93 4.38
C PHE A 10 -4.15 -29.59 4.23
N ALA A 11 -3.44 -29.38 3.14
CA ALA A 11 -3.05 -28.06 2.69
C ALA A 11 -4.32 -27.31 2.31
N LEU A 12 -4.77 -26.39 3.16
CA LEU A 12 -5.83 -25.45 2.81
C LEU A 12 -5.36 -24.68 1.56
N PRO A 13 -6.18 -24.55 0.53
CA PRO A 13 -5.83 -23.73 -0.63
C PRO A 13 -5.52 -22.33 -0.13
N LEU A 14 -4.33 -21.83 -0.44
CA LEU A 14 -3.97 -20.44 -0.19
C LEU A 14 -4.90 -19.60 -1.06
N GLN A 15 -5.92 -18.99 -0.46
CA GLN A 15 -6.82 -18.11 -1.18
C GLN A 15 -6.02 -16.89 -1.66
N ALA A 16 -6.22 -16.55 -2.92
CA ALA A 16 -5.57 -15.41 -3.56
C ALA A 16 -6.63 -14.40 -4.01
N LYS A 17 -6.32 -13.11 -3.85
CA LYS A 17 -7.11 -12.00 -4.40
C LYS A 17 -6.40 -11.38 -5.59
N ILE A 18 -7.15 -10.75 -6.49
CA ILE A 18 -6.59 -10.01 -7.61
C ILE A 18 -6.80 -8.53 -7.35
N VAL A 19 -5.70 -7.78 -7.26
CA VAL A 19 -5.70 -6.32 -7.15
C VAL A 19 -5.36 -5.73 -8.52
N THR A 20 -6.09 -4.69 -8.92
CA THR A 20 -5.82 -3.97 -10.18
C THR A 20 -5.14 -2.64 -9.86
N ASP A 21 -3.93 -2.43 -10.38
CA ASP A 21 -3.13 -1.23 -10.15
C ASP A 21 -3.65 0.00 -10.92
N VAL A 22 -2.97 1.15 -10.78
CA VAL A 22 -3.38 2.40 -11.45
C VAL A 22 -3.31 2.32 -12.98
N GLU A 23 -2.49 1.43 -13.55
CA GLU A 23 -2.35 1.22 -14.99
C GLU A 23 -3.29 0.14 -15.53
N GLY A 24 -4.02 -0.57 -14.68
CA GLY A 24 -4.94 -1.64 -15.05
C GLY A 24 -4.29 -3.04 -15.07
N ASN A 25 -3.07 -3.19 -14.58
CA ASN A 25 -2.44 -4.48 -14.42
C ASN A 25 -3.10 -5.25 -13.27
N LYS A 26 -3.30 -6.54 -13.47
CA LYS A 26 -3.87 -7.45 -12.46
C LYS A 26 -2.75 -8.18 -11.75
N ILE A 27 -2.67 -7.99 -10.45
CA ILE A 27 -1.65 -8.59 -9.58
C ILE A 27 -2.33 -9.57 -8.63
N GLU A 28 -1.89 -10.81 -8.65
CA GLU A 28 -2.35 -11.84 -7.72
C GLU A 28 -1.56 -11.73 -6.41
N LEU A 29 -2.27 -11.49 -5.31
CA LEU A 29 -1.74 -11.37 -3.95
C LEU A 29 -2.38 -12.43 -3.05
N PRO A 30 -1.72 -12.77 -1.92
CA PRO A 30 -2.41 -13.55 -0.88
C PRO A 30 -3.70 -12.84 -0.44
N ASP A 31 -4.75 -13.59 -0.16
CA ASP A 31 -6.00 -13.03 0.33
C ASP A 31 -5.79 -12.20 1.61
N ASN A 32 -4.95 -12.72 2.51
CA ASN A 32 -4.54 -12.05 3.74
C ASN A 32 -3.11 -11.52 3.63
N VAL A 33 -2.95 -10.32 3.10
CA VAL A 33 -1.67 -9.61 3.04
C VAL A 33 -1.26 -9.16 4.44
N GLN A 34 -0.06 -9.55 4.89
CA GLN A 34 0.49 -9.21 6.21
C GLN A 34 1.76 -8.35 6.14
N ARG A 35 2.47 -8.40 5.03
CA ARG A 35 3.79 -7.79 4.87
C ARG A 35 3.80 -6.90 3.63
N VAL A 36 3.86 -5.60 3.86
CA VAL A 36 3.83 -4.58 2.79
C VAL A 36 5.10 -3.76 2.84
N ALA A 37 5.83 -3.69 1.73
CA ALA A 37 6.85 -2.67 1.53
C ALA A 37 6.23 -1.50 0.76
N ASP A 38 6.30 -0.29 1.28
CA ASP A 38 5.80 0.89 0.59
C ASP A 38 6.95 1.83 0.23
N LEU A 39 7.31 1.81 -1.05
CA LEU A 39 8.46 2.52 -1.61
C LEU A 39 8.11 3.91 -2.16
N TRP A 40 6.91 4.40 -1.84
CA TRP A 40 6.50 5.75 -2.21
C TRP A 40 6.00 6.55 -1.00
N HIS A 41 6.69 7.66 -0.69
CA HIS A 41 6.42 8.46 0.51
C HIS A 41 4.97 8.96 0.62
N ALA A 42 4.33 9.34 -0.50
CA ALA A 42 2.94 9.79 -0.48
C ALA A 42 1.98 8.64 -0.11
N ASN A 43 2.26 7.42 -0.57
CA ASN A 43 1.41 6.27 -0.27
C ASN A 43 1.60 5.74 1.16
N ASN A 44 2.78 5.90 1.76
CA ASN A 44 3.00 5.57 3.17
C ASN A 44 2.02 6.31 4.10
N GLN A 45 1.64 7.55 3.75
CA GLN A 45 0.62 8.30 4.49
C GLN A 45 -0.77 7.68 4.32
N ILE A 46 -1.08 7.16 3.12
CA ILE A 46 -2.33 6.45 2.84
C ILE A 46 -2.36 5.12 3.62
N VAL A 47 -1.26 4.37 3.66
CA VAL A 47 -1.15 3.15 4.48
C VAL A 47 -1.43 3.44 5.94
N LEU A 48 -0.88 4.55 6.48
CA LEU A 48 -1.14 4.98 7.87
C LEU A 48 -2.62 5.34 8.08
N LEU A 49 -3.18 6.16 7.17
CA LEU A 49 -4.60 6.56 7.18
C LEU A 49 -5.54 5.35 7.23
N LEU A 50 -5.23 4.32 6.45
CA LEU A 50 -6.01 3.10 6.31
C LEU A 50 -5.80 2.09 7.46
N GLY A 51 -4.99 2.43 8.47
CA GLY A 51 -4.70 1.56 9.61
C GLY A 51 -3.75 0.41 9.31
N GLY A 52 -3.05 0.45 8.17
CA GLY A 52 -2.14 -0.62 7.71
C GLY A 52 -0.68 -0.47 8.15
N ALA A 53 -0.33 0.52 8.97
CA ALA A 53 1.06 0.82 9.32
C ALA A 53 1.79 -0.36 10.01
N ASN A 54 1.07 -1.18 10.76
CA ASN A 54 1.62 -2.38 11.42
C ASN A 54 2.02 -3.49 10.44
N LYS A 55 1.58 -3.41 9.18
CA LYS A 55 1.98 -4.34 8.09
C LYS A 55 3.23 -3.89 7.35
N LEU A 56 3.74 -2.67 7.63
CA LEU A 56 4.92 -2.15 6.94
C LEU A 56 6.19 -2.94 7.32
N VAL A 57 6.83 -3.50 6.30
CA VAL A 57 8.13 -4.17 6.37
C VAL A 57 9.21 -3.44 5.56
N GLY A 58 8.88 -2.29 5.00
CA GLY A 58 9.79 -1.43 4.26
C GLY A 58 9.17 -0.07 4.02
N THR A 59 9.98 0.98 4.10
CA THR A 59 9.58 2.38 3.91
C THR A 59 10.63 3.18 3.16
N THR A 60 10.44 4.49 3.05
CA THR A 60 11.34 5.43 2.36
C THR A 60 12.15 6.27 3.35
N THR A 61 13.30 6.80 2.91
CA THR A 61 14.10 7.73 3.70
C THR A 61 13.29 8.93 4.20
N SER A 62 12.44 9.50 3.33
CA SER A 62 11.65 10.68 3.67
C SER A 62 10.60 10.42 4.75
N ILE A 63 10.03 9.22 4.79
CA ILE A 63 9.07 8.82 5.83
C ILE A 63 9.79 8.55 7.15
N ALA A 64 10.89 7.81 7.12
CA ALA A 64 11.69 7.53 8.32
C ALA A 64 12.22 8.80 8.99
N ALA A 65 12.53 9.83 8.20
CA ALA A 65 12.99 11.13 8.67
C ALA A 65 11.86 12.10 9.04
N ASN A 66 10.59 11.75 8.79
CA ASN A 66 9.46 12.65 9.03
C ASN A 66 9.06 12.64 10.51
N PRO A 67 9.23 13.76 11.24
CA PRO A 67 8.91 13.81 12.67
C PRO A 67 7.42 13.62 12.95
N TRP A 68 6.53 14.13 12.08
CA TRP A 68 5.09 13.96 12.24
C TRP A 68 4.64 12.54 12.05
N TYR A 69 5.25 11.81 11.09
CA TYR A 69 4.95 10.40 10.90
C TYR A 69 5.34 9.57 12.12
N SER A 70 6.53 9.83 12.68
CA SER A 70 7.00 9.13 13.88
C SER A 70 6.25 9.52 15.17
N GLU A 71 5.62 10.71 15.22
CA GLU A 71 4.74 11.09 16.32
C GLU A 71 3.45 10.28 16.32
N VAL A 72 2.84 10.09 15.13
CA VAL A 72 1.59 9.33 14.99
C VAL A 72 1.83 7.82 15.04
N TYR A 73 2.93 7.36 14.46
CA TYR A 73 3.33 5.95 14.43
C TYR A 73 4.80 5.78 14.84
N PRO A 74 5.09 5.76 16.16
CA PRO A 74 6.48 5.69 16.67
C PRO A 74 7.25 4.45 16.19
N ASN A 75 6.56 3.35 15.90
CA ASN A 75 7.19 2.10 15.44
C ASN A 75 7.82 2.22 14.03
N ILE A 76 7.56 3.31 13.30
CA ILE A 76 8.21 3.56 12.00
C ILE A 76 9.74 3.53 12.09
N LYS A 77 10.30 3.87 13.25
CA LYS A 77 11.74 3.83 13.52
C LYS A 77 12.35 2.43 13.42
N ASN A 78 11.51 1.40 13.53
CA ASN A 78 11.91 -0.01 13.42
C ASN A 78 11.63 -0.60 12.03
N VAL A 79 10.98 0.18 11.14
CA VAL A 79 10.70 -0.25 9.76
C VAL A 79 11.93 0.06 8.89
N PRO A 80 12.49 -0.93 8.17
CA PRO A 80 13.66 -0.73 7.32
C PRO A 80 13.42 0.33 6.24
N VAL A 81 14.42 1.16 5.99
CA VAL A 81 14.45 2.12 4.90
C VAL A 81 14.98 1.42 3.66
N LEU A 82 14.11 1.11 2.71
CA LEU A 82 14.45 0.30 1.53
C LEU A 82 14.64 1.12 0.25
N THR A 83 14.35 2.41 0.30
CA THR A 83 14.57 3.31 -0.83
C THR A 83 14.76 4.76 -0.40
N ASN A 84 15.55 5.49 -1.17
CA ASN A 84 15.67 6.95 -1.10
C ASN A 84 14.71 7.66 -2.08
N GLY A 85 13.86 6.90 -2.80
CA GLY A 85 12.97 7.39 -3.84
C GLY A 85 13.53 7.30 -5.26
N GLU A 86 14.82 6.97 -5.43
CA GLU A 86 15.48 6.78 -6.74
C GLU A 86 15.97 5.35 -6.94
N THR A 87 16.51 4.74 -5.90
CA THR A 87 17.07 3.39 -5.91
C THR A 87 16.42 2.52 -4.85
N ILE A 88 16.34 1.22 -5.10
CA ILE A 88 15.82 0.22 -4.16
C ILE A 88 17.00 -0.60 -3.61
N GLN A 89 16.94 -0.93 -2.32
CA GLN A 89 17.81 -1.92 -1.71
C GLN A 89 17.19 -3.31 -1.92
N THR A 90 17.33 -3.84 -3.14
CA THR A 90 16.58 -5.02 -3.61
C THR A 90 16.87 -6.29 -2.80
N GLU A 91 18.12 -6.52 -2.40
CA GLU A 91 18.49 -7.69 -1.58
C GLU A 91 17.84 -7.61 -0.19
N GLU A 92 17.84 -6.42 0.42
CA GLU A 92 17.20 -6.19 1.71
C GLU A 92 15.68 -6.31 1.60
N LEU A 93 15.08 -5.74 0.54
CA LEU A 93 13.65 -5.89 0.24
C LEU A 93 13.25 -7.38 0.16
N LEU A 94 14.02 -8.19 -0.55
CA LEU A 94 13.81 -9.64 -0.66
C LEU A 94 13.90 -10.34 0.72
N SER A 95 14.86 -9.95 1.56
CA SER A 95 15.04 -10.53 2.90
C SER A 95 13.82 -10.34 3.80
N HIS A 96 13.09 -9.23 3.59
CA HIS A 96 11.87 -8.92 4.33
C HIS A 96 10.62 -9.64 3.79
N LYS A 97 10.71 -10.37 2.69
CA LYS A 97 9.65 -11.22 2.13
C LYS A 97 8.29 -10.52 2.11
N PRO A 98 8.15 -9.38 1.44
CA PRO A 98 6.86 -8.70 1.35
C PRO A 98 5.86 -9.50 0.52
N ASP A 99 4.60 -9.52 0.95
CA ASP A 99 3.48 -10.06 0.17
C ASP A 99 3.12 -9.14 -0.99
N ALA A 100 3.32 -7.83 -0.81
CA ALA A 100 3.10 -6.79 -1.80
C ALA A 100 4.09 -5.65 -1.64
N VAL A 101 4.49 -5.05 -2.76
CA VAL A 101 5.36 -3.86 -2.83
C VAL A 101 4.59 -2.74 -3.51
N LEU A 102 4.26 -1.68 -2.76
CA LEU A 102 3.59 -0.48 -3.27
C LEU A 102 4.64 0.53 -3.75
N LEU A 103 4.47 1.07 -4.95
CA LEU A 103 5.45 1.99 -5.55
C LEU A 103 4.82 2.83 -6.67
N SER A 104 5.45 3.96 -7.02
CA SER A 104 4.92 4.86 -8.07
C SER A 104 5.72 4.82 -9.37
N LYS A 105 7.03 4.60 -9.32
CA LYS A 105 7.91 4.66 -10.50
C LYS A 105 7.89 3.35 -11.29
N LYS A 106 7.68 3.45 -12.62
CA LYS A 106 7.67 2.28 -13.50
C LYS A 106 9.03 1.54 -13.56
N SER A 107 10.13 2.29 -13.49
CA SER A 107 11.47 1.69 -13.44
C SER A 107 11.68 0.81 -12.21
N MET A 108 11.18 1.26 -11.06
CA MET A 108 11.23 0.49 -9.81
C MET A 108 10.31 -0.74 -9.86
N LEU A 109 9.13 -0.63 -10.53
CA LEU A 109 8.24 -1.76 -10.74
C LEU A 109 8.94 -2.88 -11.50
N THR A 110 9.62 -2.54 -12.59
CA THR A 110 10.39 -3.53 -13.38
C THR A 110 11.45 -4.24 -12.53
N GLU A 111 12.16 -3.50 -11.68
CA GLU A 111 13.18 -4.07 -10.77
C GLU A 111 12.54 -5.02 -9.74
N VAL A 112 11.43 -4.62 -9.14
CA VAL A 112 10.68 -5.43 -8.16
C VAL A 112 10.15 -6.72 -8.80
N GLU A 113 9.60 -6.64 -10.00
CA GLU A 113 9.11 -7.80 -10.76
C GLU A 113 10.24 -8.75 -11.18
N GLN A 114 11.38 -8.22 -11.63
CA GLN A 114 12.57 -9.01 -11.96
C GLN A 114 13.13 -9.75 -10.72
N ALA A 115 12.97 -9.17 -9.54
CA ALA A 115 13.31 -9.83 -8.27
C ALA A 115 12.27 -10.89 -7.84
N GLY A 116 11.21 -11.12 -8.61
CA GLY A 116 10.16 -12.11 -8.32
C GLY A 116 9.14 -11.65 -7.27
N LEU A 117 9.11 -10.36 -6.94
CA LEU A 117 8.18 -9.77 -5.98
C LEU A 117 6.92 -9.25 -6.68
N LYS A 118 5.85 -9.06 -5.91
CA LYS A 118 4.56 -8.57 -6.39
C LYS A 118 4.49 -7.04 -6.25
N GLY A 119 4.81 -6.32 -7.33
CA GLY A 119 4.70 -4.87 -7.40
C GLY A 119 3.28 -4.43 -7.71
N VAL A 120 2.75 -3.49 -6.95
CA VAL A 120 1.46 -2.84 -7.20
C VAL A 120 1.72 -1.36 -7.41
N ARG A 121 1.47 -0.88 -8.61
CA ARG A 121 1.72 0.51 -8.94
C ARG A 121 0.59 1.41 -8.45
N VAL A 122 0.98 2.45 -7.71
CA VAL A 122 0.09 3.47 -7.15
C VAL A 122 0.62 4.85 -7.51
N SER A 123 -0.26 5.76 -7.95
CA SER A 123 0.12 7.15 -8.24
C SER A 123 -1.10 8.03 -8.35
N PHE A 124 -0.94 9.33 -8.07
CA PHE A 124 -1.99 10.31 -8.30
C PHE A 124 -1.38 11.68 -8.63
N GLN A 125 -2.14 12.50 -9.34
CA GLN A 125 -1.82 13.90 -9.66
C GLN A 125 -3.03 14.83 -9.39
N ASP A 126 -4.19 14.25 -9.15
CA ASP A 126 -5.45 14.93 -8.88
C ASP A 126 -6.26 14.15 -7.83
N PHE A 127 -7.43 14.67 -7.47
CA PHE A 127 -8.30 14.06 -6.48
C PHE A 127 -8.89 12.72 -6.93
N ASP A 128 -9.16 12.53 -8.22
CA ASP A 128 -9.68 11.27 -8.74
C ASP A 128 -8.62 10.18 -8.70
N GLY A 129 -7.38 10.51 -9.06
CA GLY A 129 -6.23 9.64 -8.90
C GLY A 129 -5.95 9.30 -7.43
N LEU A 130 -6.08 10.26 -6.52
CA LEU A 130 -5.94 10.04 -5.08
C LEU A 130 -6.99 9.04 -4.58
N LYS A 131 -8.27 9.24 -4.92
CA LYS A 131 -9.35 8.31 -4.55
C LYS A 131 -9.09 6.90 -5.08
N LYS A 132 -8.64 6.79 -6.34
CA LYS A 132 -8.26 5.51 -6.94
C LYS A 132 -7.11 4.84 -6.19
N THR A 133 -6.05 5.59 -5.88
CA THR A 133 -4.89 5.10 -5.13
C THR A 133 -5.27 4.66 -3.72
N VAL A 134 -6.13 5.41 -3.03
CA VAL A 134 -6.65 5.03 -1.71
C VAL A 134 -7.39 3.69 -1.76
N ARG A 135 -8.26 3.49 -2.76
CA ARG A 135 -8.96 2.20 -2.94
C ARG A 135 -8.02 1.04 -3.24
N ILE A 136 -7.05 1.23 -4.14
CA ILE A 136 -6.06 0.19 -4.48
C ILE A 136 -5.24 -0.19 -3.23
N THR A 137 -4.75 0.79 -2.50
CA THR A 137 -3.98 0.56 -1.27
C THR A 137 -4.83 -0.17 -0.23
N ALA A 138 -6.10 0.20 -0.08
CA ALA A 138 -7.04 -0.47 0.83
C ALA A 138 -7.30 -1.92 0.42
N GLU A 139 -7.44 -2.19 -0.88
CA GLU A 139 -7.61 -3.55 -1.41
C GLU A 139 -6.36 -4.42 -1.15
N VAL A 140 -5.16 -3.84 -1.30
CA VAL A 140 -3.92 -4.53 -0.93
C VAL A 140 -3.90 -4.84 0.56
N LEU A 141 -4.18 -3.89 1.42
CA LEU A 141 -4.14 -4.05 2.88
C LEU A 141 -5.20 -5.02 3.40
N GLY A 142 -6.42 -4.99 2.82
CA GLY A 142 -7.53 -5.81 3.29
C GLY A 142 -8.08 -5.40 4.64
N ASP A 143 -8.64 -6.35 5.39
CA ASP A 143 -9.24 -6.15 6.71
C ASP A 143 -10.28 -4.99 6.69
N LYS A 144 -10.12 -3.99 7.54
CA LYS A 144 -10.99 -2.80 7.62
C LYS A 144 -10.58 -1.67 6.67
N ALA A 145 -9.46 -1.80 5.96
CA ALA A 145 -8.94 -0.73 5.12
C ALA A 145 -9.93 -0.30 4.01
N PRO A 146 -10.67 -1.21 3.33
CA PRO A 146 -11.68 -0.81 2.34
C PRO A 146 -12.80 0.06 2.91
N GLU A 147 -13.29 -0.24 4.11
CA GLU A 147 -14.32 0.56 4.80
C GLU A 147 -13.78 1.95 5.17
N ILE A 148 -12.56 2.01 5.70
CA ILE A 148 -11.89 3.28 6.05
C ILE A 148 -11.67 4.12 4.79
N ALA A 149 -11.29 3.50 3.68
CA ALA A 149 -11.08 4.17 2.40
C ALA A 149 -12.35 4.86 1.90
N GLU A 150 -13.48 4.16 1.88
CA GLU A 150 -14.74 4.74 1.41
C GLU A 150 -15.25 5.86 2.33
N ASN A 151 -15.06 5.75 3.64
CA ASN A 151 -15.39 6.82 4.59
C ASN A 151 -14.52 8.07 4.35
N TYR A 152 -13.22 7.90 4.16
CA TYR A 152 -12.30 8.99 3.83
C TYR A 152 -12.68 9.66 2.50
N ILE A 153 -12.97 8.87 1.46
CA ILE A 153 -13.34 9.39 0.14
C ILE A 153 -14.63 10.20 0.21
N LYS A 154 -15.62 9.72 0.95
CA LYS A 154 -16.89 10.45 1.16
C LYS A 154 -16.66 11.80 1.86
N GLU A 155 -15.80 11.82 2.87
CA GLU A 155 -15.44 13.06 3.57
C GLU A 155 -14.68 14.02 2.64
N LEU A 156 -13.71 13.52 1.87
CA LEU A 156 -12.96 14.30 0.88
C LEU A 156 -13.90 14.94 -0.16
N GLU A 157 -14.82 14.17 -0.73
CA GLU A 157 -15.80 14.66 -1.70
C GLU A 157 -16.72 15.70 -1.11
N GLY A 158 -17.16 15.52 0.14
CA GLY A 158 -17.96 16.52 0.86
C GLY A 158 -17.20 17.83 1.06
N ASN A 159 -15.92 17.76 1.40
CA ASN A 159 -15.06 18.94 1.56
C ASN A 159 -14.84 19.67 0.22
N ILE A 160 -14.60 18.93 -0.86
CA ILE A 160 -14.46 19.51 -2.22
C ILE A 160 -15.74 20.25 -2.61
N GLN A 161 -16.91 19.62 -2.49
CA GLN A 161 -18.19 20.21 -2.80
C GLN A 161 -18.48 21.47 -1.95
N PHE A 162 -18.12 21.44 -0.66
CA PHE A 162 -18.24 22.59 0.22
C PHE A 162 -17.42 23.78 -0.31
N VAL A 163 -16.14 23.56 -0.66
CA VAL A 163 -15.26 24.62 -1.19
C VAL A 163 -15.81 25.14 -2.53
N GLU A 164 -16.17 24.26 -3.46
CA GLU A 164 -16.73 24.63 -4.76
C GLU A 164 -17.99 25.47 -4.60
N SER A 165 -18.87 25.12 -3.66
CA SER A 165 -20.10 25.87 -3.39
C SER A 165 -19.83 27.29 -2.88
N ARG A 166 -18.73 27.50 -2.14
CA ARG A 166 -18.32 28.81 -1.60
C ARG A 166 -17.62 29.68 -2.64
N LEU A 167 -16.92 29.05 -3.59
CA LEU A 167 -16.26 29.75 -4.68
C LEU A 167 -17.19 30.07 -5.84
N LYS A 168 -18.39 29.53 -5.85
CA LYS A 168 -19.37 29.73 -6.91
C LYS A 168 -19.77 31.21 -7.00
N GLY A 169 -19.39 31.87 -8.10
CA GLY A 169 -19.65 33.31 -8.34
C GLY A 169 -18.45 34.23 -8.05
N LEU A 170 -17.33 33.71 -7.56
CA LEU A 170 -16.06 34.43 -7.61
C LEU A 170 -15.59 34.48 -9.06
N LYS A 171 -15.28 35.66 -9.56
CA LYS A 171 -14.62 35.79 -10.86
C LYS A 171 -13.14 35.51 -10.68
N ASP A 172 -12.54 34.76 -11.62
CA ASP A 172 -11.09 34.65 -11.73
C ASP A 172 -10.58 36.08 -12.05
N GLU A 173 -9.87 36.69 -11.10
CA GLU A 173 -9.16 37.96 -11.30
C GLU A 173 -7.74 37.68 -11.81
#